data_592ca0046b947db1db0959849bf8675d
#
_entry.id   592ca0046b947db1db0959849bf8675d
#
_cell.length_a   1.000
_cell.length_b   1.000
_cell.length_c   1.000
_cell.angle_alpha   90.00
_cell.angle_beta   90.00
_cell.angle_gamma   90.00
#
_symmetry.space_group_name_H-M   'P 1'
#
loop_
_entity.id
_entity.type
_entity.pdbx_description
1 polymer ?
#
loop_
_entity_poly.entity_id
_entity_poly.type
_entity_poly.pdbx_seq_one_letter_code
_entity_poly.pdbx_strand_id
1 'polypeptide(L)'
;MLNMHRQVLILAGSQALFQSISVLIMTIGGLAGALLTPSLSLITVPLSMASLGTVLVMFPASLWMSRAGRKIGFITGALCGIVAAVISMIAMFHHSFILLCLGMFFLGIFQAFAQFYRFAAGEVALPAFRTKAISLVLAGGVVAA
;
A
#
# COMPACT_ATOMS: atom_id res chain seq x y z
N MET A 1 -27.04 8.59 7.66
CA MET A 1 -26.23 7.92 8.69
C MET A 1 -25.79 6.51 8.30
N LEU A 2 -26.68 5.66 7.81
CA LEU A 2 -26.34 4.28 7.37
C LEU A 2 -25.22 4.24 6.30
N ASN A 3 -25.20 5.15 5.34
CA ASN A 3 -24.17 5.21 4.30
C ASN A 3 -22.78 5.59 4.83
N MET A 4 -22.72 6.44 5.88
CA MET A 4 -21.45 6.86 6.49
C MET A 4 -20.78 5.68 7.24
N HIS A 5 -21.51 4.97 8.06
CA HIS A 5 -20.99 3.80 8.78
C HIS A 5 -20.52 2.70 7.81
N ARG A 6 -21.28 2.46 6.75
CA ARG A 6 -20.90 1.50 5.71
C ARG A 6 -19.60 1.90 4.99
N GLN A 7 -19.44 3.18 4.66
CA GLN A 7 -18.22 3.68 4.01
C GLN A 7 -17.00 3.58 4.94
N VAL A 8 -17.15 3.93 6.22
CA VAL A 8 -16.08 3.78 7.22
C VAL A 8 -15.69 2.30 7.40
N LEU A 9 -16.64 1.38 7.42
CA LEU A 9 -16.37 -0.06 7.52
C LEU A 9 -15.65 -0.60 6.28
N ILE A 10 -16.02 -0.16 5.09
CA ILE A 10 -15.32 -0.52 3.85
C ILE A 10 -13.88 -0.02 3.87
N LEU A 11 -13.65 1.22 4.30
CA LEU A 11 -12.31 1.80 4.42
C LEU A 11 -11.48 1.08 5.50
N ALA A 12 -12.10 0.69 6.62
CA ALA A 12 -11.44 -0.10 7.65
C ALA A 12 -11.04 -1.50 7.14
N GLY A 13 -11.92 -2.17 6.39
CA GLY A 13 -11.61 -3.44 5.73
C GLY A 13 -10.49 -3.31 4.70
N SER A 14 -10.51 -2.26 3.89
CA SER A 14 -9.44 -1.97 2.92
C SER A 14 -8.11 -1.72 3.61
N GLN A 15 -8.11 -1.00 4.74
CA GLN A 15 -6.92 -0.77 5.54
C GLN A 15 -6.38 -2.07 6.18
N ALA A 16 -7.27 -2.94 6.66
CA ALA A 16 -6.89 -4.23 7.21
C ALA A 16 -6.20 -5.10 6.15
N LEU A 17 -6.80 -5.23 4.96
CA LEU A 17 -6.20 -5.94 3.83
C LEU A 17 -4.85 -5.35 3.41
N PHE A 18 -4.77 -4.02 3.33
CA PHE A 18 -3.52 -3.33 3.02
C PHE A 18 -2.43 -3.64 4.04
N GLN A 19 -2.76 -3.62 5.32
CA GLN A 19 -1.79 -3.89 6.39
C GLN A 19 -1.30 -5.34 6.35
N SER A 20 -2.20 -6.31 6.18
CA SER A 20 -1.84 -7.73 6.00
C SER A 20 -0.90 -7.94 4.82
N ILE A 21 -1.22 -7.32 3.66
CA ILE A 21 -0.36 -7.38 2.48
C ILE A 21 1.02 -6.76 2.77
N SER A 22 1.07 -5.63 3.47
CA SER A 22 2.33 -4.94 3.78
C SER A 22 3.25 -5.80 4.66
N VAL A 23 2.70 -6.48 5.66
CA VAL A 23 3.46 -7.41 6.52
C VAL A 23 3.95 -8.62 5.72
N LEU A 24 3.08 -9.23 4.92
CA LEU A 24 3.47 -10.36 4.05
C LEU A 24 4.61 -9.97 3.10
N ILE A 25 4.54 -8.80 2.51
CA ILE A 25 5.56 -8.32 1.57
C ILE A 25 6.88 -8.03 2.27
N MET A 26 6.87 -7.45 3.47
CA MET A 26 8.11 -7.29 4.25
C MET A 26 8.78 -8.63 4.50
N THR A 27 8.00 -9.65 4.86
CA THR A 27 8.52 -10.99 5.15
C THR A 27 9.00 -11.70 3.88
N ILE A 28 8.13 -11.79 2.87
CA ILE A 28 8.41 -12.52 1.62
C ILE A 28 9.41 -11.75 0.75
N GLY A 29 9.33 -10.41 0.73
CA GLY A 29 10.23 -9.57 -0.06
C GLY A 29 11.68 -9.67 0.40
N GLY A 30 11.92 -9.74 1.71
CA GLY A 30 13.25 -10.00 2.26
C GLY A 30 13.78 -11.38 1.88
N LEU A 31 12.92 -12.41 2.00
CA LEU A 31 13.27 -13.78 1.61
C LEU A 31 13.54 -13.90 0.10
N ALA A 32 12.68 -13.29 -0.73
CA ALA A 32 12.86 -13.27 -2.18
C ALA A 32 14.17 -12.55 -2.59
N GLY A 33 14.50 -11.44 -1.90
CA GLY A 33 15.78 -10.77 -2.08
C GLY A 33 16.97 -11.68 -1.76
N ALA A 34 16.89 -12.44 -0.68
CA ALA A 34 17.92 -13.39 -0.28
C ALA A 34 18.08 -14.56 -1.26
N LEU A 35 16.99 -15.02 -1.88
CA LEU A 35 17.02 -16.11 -2.86
C LEU A 35 17.58 -15.68 -4.23
N LEU A 36 17.41 -14.40 -4.59
CA LEU A 36 17.80 -13.88 -5.90
C LEU A 36 19.18 -13.23 -5.92
N THR A 37 19.81 -13.01 -4.79
CA THR A 37 21.16 -12.42 -4.72
C THR A 37 22.06 -13.20 -3.76
N PRO A 38 23.29 -13.51 -4.19
CA PRO A 38 24.28 -14.13 -3.29
C PRO A 38 24.93 -13.13 -2.32
N SER A 39 24.70 -11.83 -2.52
CA SER A 39 25.33 -10.76 -1.73
C SER A 39 24.44 -10.32 -0.60
N LEU A 40 24.90 -10.48 0.64
CA LEU A 40 24.20 -10.05 1.86
C LEU A 40 23.84 -8.57 1.87
N SER A 41 24.67 -7.72 1.24
CA SER A 41 24.44 -6.27 1.16
C SER A 41 23.28 -5.88 0.26
N LEU A 42 22.87 -6.74 -0.67
CA LEU A 42 21.82 -6.46 -1.64
C LEU A 42 20.43 -7.01 -1.23
N ILE A 43 20.36 -7.83 -0.18
CA ILE A 43 19.10 -8.48 0.26
C ILE A 43 18.01 -7.44 0.60
N THR A 44 18.40 -6.30 1.17
CA THR A 44 17.47 -5.25 1.59
C THR A 44 17.11 -4.25 0.49
N VAL A 45 17.79 -4.29 -0.66
CA VAL A 45 17.55 -3.34 -1.76
C VAL A 45 16.11 -3.39 -2.28
N PRO A 46 15.46 -4.55 -2.50
CA PRO A 46 14.06 -4.59 -2.93
C PRO A 46 13.12 -3.88 -1.94
N LEU A 47 13.32 -4.06 -0.64
CA LEU A 47 12.53 -3.37 0.39
C LEU A 47 12.78 -1.85 0.39
N SER A 48 14.03 -1.44 0.18
CA SER A 48 14.40 -0.03 0.03
C SER A 48 13.74 0.59 -1.20
N MET A 49 13.61 -0.14 -2.30
CA MET A 49 12.90 0.31 -3.50
C MET A 49 11.40 0.53 -3.23
N ALA A 50 10.76 -0.32 -2.44
CA ALA A 50 9.38 -0.10 -2.02
C ALA A 50 9.23 1.17 -1.17
N SER A 51 10.10 1.39 -0.20
CA SER A 51 10.12 2.60 0.61
C SER A 51 10.35 3.86 -0.24
N LEU A 52 11.27 3.79 -1.18
CA LEU A 52 11.59 4.87 -2.10
C LEU A 52 10.41 5.20 -3.02
N GLY A 53 9.72 4.19 -3.56
CA GLY A 53 8.49 4.36 -4.33
C GLY A 53 7.40 5.06 -3.52
N THR A 54 7.22 4.68 -2.25
CA THR A 54 6.26 5.29 -1.34
C THR A 54 6.57 6.78 -1.12
N VAL A 55 7.80 7.11 -0.77
CA VAL A 55 8.21 8.49 -0.48
C VAL A 55 8.09 9.38 -1.71
N LEU A 56 8.58 8.93 -2.87
CA LEU A 56 8.55 9.71 -4.11
C LEU A 56 7.13 10.01 -4.59
N VAL A 57 6.21 9.05 -4.42
CA VAL A 57 4.86 9.16 -4.96
C VAL A 57 3.88 9.76 -3.95
N MET A 58 4.19 9.78 -2.66
CA MET A 58 3.28 10.28 -1.62
C MET A 58 2.83 11.72 -1.86
N PHE A 59 3.76 12.61 -2.26
CA PHE A 59 3.43 14.00 -2.56
C PHE A 59 2.61 14.14 -3.85
N PRO A 60 3.02 13.62 -5.02
CA PRO A 60 2.22 13.70 -6.23
C PRO A 60 0.88 12.93 -6.10
N ALA A 61 0.81 11.83 -5.36
CA ALA A 61 -0.44 11.14 -5.09
C ALA A 61 -1.45 12.02 -4.33
N SER A 62 -0.99 12.78 -3.34
CA SER A 62 -1.82 13.74 -2.62
C SER A 62 -2.41 14.80 -3.54
N LEU A 63 -1.59 15.40 -4.41
CA LEU A 63 -2.03 16.39 -5.39
C LEU A 63 -2.98 15.79 -6.44
N TRP A 64 -2.70 14.58 -6.88
CA TRP A 64 -3.55 13.85 -7.81
C TRP A 64 -4.92 13.58 -7.21
N MET A 65 -4.96 13.07 -5.98
CA MET A 65 -6.20 12.76 -5.28
C MET A 65 -7.03 14.01 -4.93
N SER A 66 -6.39 15.15 -4.71
CA SER A 66 -7.08 16.43 -4.47
C SER A 66 -7.79 16.95 -5.72
N ARG A 67 -7.26 16.66 -6.91
CA ARG A 67 -7.81 17.10 -8.21
C ARG A 67 -8.76 16.09 -8.84
N ALA A 68 -8.35 14.83 -8.91
CA ALA A 68 -9.11 13.76 -9.58
C ALA A 68 -10.13 13.08 -8.67
N GLY A 69 -10.05 13.33 -7.37
CA GLY A 69 -10.91 12.70 -6.36
C GLY A 69 -10.33 11.40 -5.80
N ARG A 70 -10.72 11.09 -4.57
CA ARG A 70 -10.18 9.93 -3.82
C ARG A 70 -10.47 8.58 -4.47
N LYS A 71 -11.66 8.43 -5.08
CA LYS A 71 -12.05 7.19 -5.76
C LYS A 71 -11.07 6.83 -6.88
N ILE A 72 -10.71 7.80 -7.72
CA ILE A 72 -9.78 7.60 -8.84
C ILE A 72 -8.38 7.28 -8.29
N GLY A 73 -7.92 7.99 -7.26
CA GLY A 73 -6.64 7.72 -6.61
C GLY A 73 -6.54 6.30 -6.06
N PHE A 74 -7.59 5.79 -5.40
CA PHE A 74 -7.59 4.43 -4.87
C PHE A 74 -7.61 3.36 -5.97
N ILE A 75 -8.35 3.60 -7.06
CA ILE A 75 -8.34 2.70 -8.23
C ILE A 75 -6.95 2.67 -8.86
N THR A 76 -6.32 3.84 -9.06
CA THR A 76 -4.95 3.93 -9.60
C THR A 76 -3.95 3.20 -8.70
N GLY A 77 -4.04 3.39 -7.39
CA GLY A 77 -3.21 2.67 -6.42
C GLY A 77 -3.39 1.15 -6.51
N ALA A 78 -4.64 0.68 -6.58
CA ALA A 78 -4.94 -0.75 -6.72
C ALA A 78 -4.38 -1.34 -8.02
N LEU A 79 -4.49 -0.62 -9.14
CA LEU A 79 -3.90 -1.03 -10.43
C LEU A 79 -2.38 -1.13 -10.34
N CYS A 80 -1.72 -0.15 -9.71
CA CYS A 80 -0.27 -0.22 -9.44
C CYS A 80 0.09 -1.43 -8.59
N GLY A 81 -0.74 -1.79 -7.61
CA GLY A 81 -0.57 -2.99 -6.78
C GLY A 81 -0.65 -4.28 -7.60
N ILE A 82 -1.60 -4.38 -8.53
CA ILE A 82 -1.72 -5.53 -9.45
C ILE A 82 -0.48 -5.62 -10.34
N VAL A 83 -0.05 -4.52 -10.94
CA VAL A 83 1.17 -4.47 -11.77
C VAL A 83 2.39 -4.89 -10.97
N ALA A 84 2.53 -4.39 -9.74
CA ALA A 84 3.61 -4.77 -8.83
C ALA A 84 3.63 -6.28 -8.57
N ALA A 85 2.48 -6.89 -8.29
CA ALA A 85 2.35 -8.31 -8.04
C ALA A 85 2.76 -9.15 -9.27
N VAL A 86 2.29 -8.75 -10.46
CA VAL A 86 2.62 -9.43 -11.71
C VAL A 86 4.12 -9.34 -12.01
N ILE A 87 4.73 -8.16 -11.87
CA ILE A 87 6.17 -7.97 -12.11
C ILE A 87 6.97 -8.79 -11.10
N SER A 88 6.59 -8.78 -9.82
CA SER A 88 7.29 -9.56 -8.79
C SER A 88 7.16 -11.07 -9.02
N MET A 89 6.01 -11.54 -9.48
CA MET A 89 5.82 -12.93 -9.88
C MET A 89 6.74 -13.31 -11.04
N ILE A 90 6.79 -12.52 -12.09
CA ILE A 90 7.68 -12.74 -13.25
C ILE A 90 9.15 -12.71 -12.80
N ALA A 91 9.51 -11.81 -11.89
CA ALA A 91 10.86 -11.72 -11.34
C ALA A 91 11.31 -13.02 -10.66
N MET A 92 10.41 -13.66 -9.92
CA MET A 92 10.70 -14.96 -9.28
C MET A 92 10.87 -16.08 -10.32
N PHE A 93 10.03 -16.14 -11.34
CA PHE A 93 10.15 -17.15 -12.42
C PHE A 93 11.43 -17.00 -13.24
N HIS A 94 11.85 -15.78 -13.52
CA HIS A 94 13.06 -15.50 -14.30
C HIS A 94 14.32 -15.34 -13.46
N HIS A 95 14.24 -15.54 -12.13
CA HIS A 95 15.35 -15.33 -11.19
C HIS A 95 16.04 -13.97 -11.38
N SER A 96 15.27 -12.92 -11.68
CA SER A 96 15.77 -11.57 -11.97
C SER A 96 15.64 -10.66 -10.78
N PHE A 97 16.76 -10.32 -10.15
CA PHE A 97 16.82 -9.38 -9.04
C PHE A 97 16.34 -7.97 -9.43
N ILE A 98 16.68 -7.52 -10.65
CA ILE A 98 16.28 -6.18 -11.14
C ILE A 98 14.76 -6.09 -11.30
N LEU A 99 14.12 -7.13 -11.83
CA LEU A 99 12.67 -7.19 -11.94
C LEU A 99 12.00 -7.19 -10.57
N LEU A 100 12.58 -7.88 -9.59
CA LEU A 100 12.07 -7.84 -8.23
C LEU A 100 12.12 -6.44 -7.64
N CYS A 101 13.23 -5.73 -7.80
CA CYS A 101 13.35 -4.33 -7.35
C CYS A 101 12.31 -3.41 -8.02
N LEU A 102 12.04 -3.62 -9.32
CA LEU A 102 11.03 -2.87 -10.06
C LEU A 102 9.61 -3.17 -9.53
N GLY A 103 9.29 -4.43 -9.31
CA GLY A 103 8.01 -4.84 -8.73
C GLY A 103 7.80 -4.24 -7.34
N MET A 104 8.83 -4.25 -6.50
CA MET A 104 8.80 -3.65 -5.17
C MET A 104 8.65 -2.13 -5.22
N PHE A 105 9.24 -1.45 -6.20
CA PHE A 105 9.03 -0.01 -6.40
C PHE A 105 7.57 0.31 -6.73
N PHE A 106 6.93 -0.41 -7.66
CA PHE A 106 5.51 -0.25 -7.97
C PHE A 106 4.62 -0.58 -6.77
N LEU A 107 5.02 -1.51 -5.93
CA LEU A 107 4.35 -1.79 -4.68
C LEU A 107 4.41 -0.60 -3.72
N GLY A 108 5.55 0.08 -3.66
CA GLY A 108 5.69 1.33 -2.92
C GLY A 108 4.71 2.40 -3.39
N ILE A 109 4.45 2.50 -4.70
CA ILE A 109 3.43 3.40 -5.26
C ILE A 109 2.04 3.03 -4.72
N PHE A 110 1.66 1.75 -4.74
CA PHE A 110 0.41 1.28 -4.14
C PHE A 110 0.32 1.65 -2.66
N GLN A 111 1.39 1.46 -1.89
CA GLN A 111 1.44 1.83 -0.47
C GLN A 111 1.23 3.32 -0.25
N ALA A 112 1.78 4.20 -1.12
CA ALA A 112 1.57 5.63 -1.04
C ALA A 112 0.08 5.99 -1.13
N PHE A 113 -0.66 5.42 -2.08
CA PHE A 113 -2.11 5.65 -2.21
C PHE A 113 -2.91 5.05 -1.04
N ALA A 114 -2.53 3.87 -0.55
CA ALA A 114 -3.21 3.21 0.55
C ALA A 114 -3.09 3.97 1.89
N GLN A 115 -2.02 4.72 2.12
CA GLN A 115 -1.88 5.57 3.30
C GLN A 115 -3.01 6.61 3.42
N PHE A 116 -3.67 6.96 2.33
CA PHE A 116 -4.76 7.93 2.34
C PHE A 116 -6.12 7.34 2.79
N TYR A 117 -6.25 6.00 2.99
CA TYR A 117 -7.50 5.40 3.50
C TYR A 117 -7.96 6.00 4.83
N ARG A 118 -7.04 6.23 5.76
CA ARG A 118 -7.33 6.85 7.07
C ARG A 118 -7.81 8.29 6.95
N PHE A 119 -7.24 9.06 6.01
CA PHE A 119 -7.68 10.44 5.77
C PHE A 119 -9.04 10.49 5.07
N ALA A 120 -9.29 9.57 4.13
CA ALA A 120 -10.59 9.43 3.49
C ALA A 120 -11.69 9.10 4.49
N ALA A 121 -11.43 8.24 5.47
CA ALA A 121 -12.36 7.94 6.55
C ALA A 121 -12.72 9.17 7.40
N GLY A 122 -11.72 10.02 7.68
CA GLY A 122 -11.92 11.26 8.40
C GLY A 122 -12.75 12.30 7.64
N GLU A 123 -12.69 12.33 6.30
CA GLU A 123 -13.48 13.25 5.47
C GLU A 123 -14.93 12.81 5.31
N VAL A 124 -15.18 11.51 5.24
CA VAL A 124 -16.53 10.95 5.11
C VAL A 124 -17.30 11.04 6.41
N ALA A 125 -16.61 11.07 7.54
CA ALA A 125 -17.22 11.14 8.86
C ALA A 125 -17.65 12.56 9.23
N LEU A 126 -18.81 12.68 9.91
CA LEU A 126 -19.25 13.93 10.53
C LEU A 126 -18.19 14.44 11.53
N PRO A 127 -18.07 15.78 11.76
CA PRO A 127 -17.04 16.35 12.63
C PRO A 127 -16.99 15.70 14.01
N ALA A 128 -18.14 15.41 14.61
CA ALA A 128 -18.25 14.74 15.92
C ALA A 128 -17.80 13.28 15.92
N PHE A 129 -17.78 12.61 14.77
CA PHE A 129 -17.41 11.19 14.63
C PHE A 129 -16.06 10.97 13.95
N ARG A 130 -15.41 12.03 13.48
CA ARG A 130 -14.19 12.01 12.69
C ARG A 130 -13.05 11.25 13.38
N THR A 131 -12.79 11.54 14.63
CA THR A 131 -11.73 10.88 15.42
C THR A 131 -12.01 9.38 15.57
N LYS A 132 -13.27 9.02 15.86
CA LYS A 132 -13.68 7.60 15.96
C LYS A 132 -13.55 6.86 14.65
N ALA A 133 -13.89 7.49 13.51
CA ALA A 133 -13.73 6.88 12.18
C ALA A 133 -12.26 6.61 11.84
N ILE A 134 -11.38 7.55 12.10
CA ILE A 134 -9.93 7.38 11.90
C ILE A 134 -9.38 6.28 12.81
N SER A 135 -9.75 6.29 14.09
CA SER A 135 -9.32 5.26 15.07
C SER A 135 -9.80 3.87 14.68
N LEU A 136 -11.01 3.75 14.14
CA LEU A 136 -11.59 2.47 13.73
C LEU A 136 -10.85 1.89 12.51
N VAL A 137 -10.47 2.75 11.55
CA VAL A 137 -9.67 2.35 10.39
C VAL A 137 -8.26 1.94 10.82
N LEU A 138 -7.64 2.67 11.74
CA LEU A 138 -6.33 2.32 12.29
C LEU A 138 -6.38 1.01 13.08
N ALA A 139 -7.42 0.83 13.93
CA ALA A 139 -7.62 -0.41 14.68
C ALA A 139 -7.80 -1.61 13.76
N GLY A 140 -8.55 -1.47 12.65
CA GLY A 140 -8.66 -2.49 11.62
C GLY A 140 -7.30 -2.91 11.05
N GLY A 141 -6.40 -1.93 10.82
CA GLY A 141 -5.03 -2.21 10.39
C GLY A 141 -4.19 -2.96 11.44
N VAL A 142 -4.31 -2.58 12.72
CA VAL A 142 -3.56 -3.21 13.81
C VAL A 142 -4.02 -4.66 14.07
N VAL A 143 -5.32 -4.93 13.98
CA VAL A 143 -5.86 -6.30 14.15
C VAL A 143 -5.43 -7.23 13.00
N ALA A 144 -5.15 -6.66 11.83
CA ALA A 144 -4.79 -7.41 10.62
C ALA A 144 -3.26 -7.59 10.42
N ALA A 145 -2.42 -6.92 11.25
CA ALA A 145 -0.96 -7.01 11.22
C ALA A 145 -0.46 -8.16 12.07
#